data_ff646225c9f0f56062fdcd8c0272f829
#
_entry.id   ff646225c9f0f56062fdcd8c0272f829
#
_cell.length_a   1.000
_cell.length_b   1.000
_cell.length_c   1.000
_cell.angle_alpha   90.00
_cell.angle_beta   90.00
_cell.angle_gamma   90.00
#
_symmetry.space_group_name_H-M   'P 1'
#
loop_
_entity.id
_entity.type
_entity.pdbx_description
1 polymer ?
#
loop_
_entity_poly.entity_id
_entity_poly.type
_entity_poly.pdbx_seq_one_letter_code
_entity_poly.pdbx_strand_id
1 'polypeptide(L)'
;LIFSGKEIYMSSKVDFLYLDEEDMKKAGVEDMSGCIDAMEDVLKDLTKGDYMMAGENHNSHGSMVRFPESSPFPEMPLDTGDDRRFMAMPAYIGAPFDMAGCKWYGSNMANKAEGLPRSILMIMLNDKNTGAPKCLMSGNLVSAYRTGAIPGVGTRYLAKKDSKVCGICGPGVMGRTALASFVATCPELDTVKIKGRSQHGIDAFVEYVKEHFPQFKNIIVCDTVEEMVRDTEVMSFASTSSCDVSTFPYVKGEWVKPGAMIVAPSAVNIEDDFLAKKCRLVVDNSGLYEAWAEEYPYPTFGNINIIGSKFTDMIHEGKISKDDVTDMGEILLGKAPGRQSDDDIIIYSVGGMPVEDVAWGSICYRKALEMGIGVKLHLWDVPTLA
;
A
#
# COMPACT_ATOMS: atom_id res chain seq x y z
N LEU A 1 7.14 61.91 -14.73
CA LEU A 1 7.68 60.57 -14.36
C LEU A 1 6.73 59.53 -14.94
N ILE A 2 7.12 58.96 -16.08
CA ILE A 2 6.41 57.91 -16.78
C ILE A 2 6.94 56.58 -16.22
N PHE A 3 6.17 55.89 -15.39
CA PHE A 3 6.46 54.50 -15.02
C PHE A 3 5.97 53.61 -16.15
N SER A 4 6.90 53.10 -16.98
CA SER A 4 6.61 52.00 -17.90
C SER A 4 6.49 50.70 -17.07
N GLY A 5 5.29 50.35 -16.71
CA GLY A 5 5.00 49.05 -16.15
C GLY A 5 5.26 47.99 -17.23
N LYS A 6 6.33 47.22 -17.11
CA LYS A 6 6.40 45.91 -17.74
C LYS A 6 5.38 45.06 -17.03
N GLU A 7 4.19 44.88 -17.60
CA GLU A 7 3.31 43.78 -17.25
C GLU A 7 4.08 42.50 -17.55
N ILE A 8 4.49 41.80 -16.50
CA ILE A 8 4.98 40.43 -16.60
C ILE A 8 3.73 39.58 -16.90
N TYR A 9 3.44 39.39 -18.19
CA TYR A 9 2.45 38.40 -18.59
C TYR A 9 2.99 37.04 -18.18
N MET A 10 2.56 36.55 -17.03
CA MET A 10 2.72 35.17 -16.68
C MET A 10 1.93 34.33 -17.71
N SER A 11 2.61 33.38 -18.32
CA SER A 11 1.97 32.49 -19.30
C SER A 11 0.81 31.77 -18.65
N SER A 12 -0.40 31.96 -19.19
CA SER A 12 -1.59 31.22 -18.78
C SER A 12 -1.66 29.80 -19.39
N LYS A 13 -0.67 29.49 -20.25
CA LYS A 13 -0.55 28.21 -20.90
C LYS A 13 -0.34 27.08 -19.90
N VAL A 14 -1.14 26.01 -20.01
CA VAL A 14 -1.00 24.81 -19.22
C VAL A 14 -0.75 23.60 -20.14
N ASP A 15 0.39 23.01 -19.96
CA ASP A 15 0.77 21.73 -20.54
C ASP A 15 1.09 20.77 -19.38
N PHE A 16 0.92 19.45 -19.60
CA PHE A 16 1.29 18.41 -18.63
C PHE A 16 1.86 17.18 -19.33
N LEU A 17 2.56 16.33 -18.60
CA LEU A 17 3.15 15.10 -19.12
C LEU A 17 2.18 13.93 -18.98
N TYR A 18 2.06 13.11 -20.00
CA TYR A 18 1.44 11.79 -19.92
C TYR A 18 2.52 10.72 -19.94
N LEU A 19 2.45 9.76 -19.00
CA LEU A 19 3.36 8.62 -18.89
C LEU A 19 2.54 7.33 -18.97
N ASP A 20 2.76 6.52 -19.97
CA ASP A 20 2.21 5.19 -20.07
C ASP A 20 2.99 4.19 -19.19
N GLU A 21 2.61 2.90 -19.19
CA GLU A 21 3.24 1.90 -18.35
C GLU A 21 4.71 1.66 -18.74
N GLU A 22 5.04 1.72 -20.03
CA GLU A 22 6.41 1.53 -20.52
C GLU A 22 7.30 2.74 -20.15
N ASP A 23 6.76 3.94 -20.17
CA ASP A 23 7.46 5.13 -19.68
C ASP A 23 7.71 5.03 -18.18
N MET A 24 6.73 4.53 -17.40
CA MET A 24 6.87 4.31 -15.97
C MET A 24 7.96 3.29 -15.65
N LYS A 25 8.07 2.19 -16.42
CA LYS A 25 9.16 1.22 -16.28
C LYS A 25 10.53 1.86 -16.56
N LYS A 26 10.65 2.62 -17.63
CA LYS A 26 11.90 3.37 -17.95
C LYS A 26 12.25 4.36 -16.84
N ALA A 27 11.25 5.03 -16.26
CA ALA A 27 11.43 5.93 -15.13
C ALA A 27 11.76 5.21 -13.80
N GLY A 28 11.85 3.87 -13.81
CA GLY A 28 12.30 3.07 -12.67
C GLY A 28 11.22 2.81 -11.64
N VAL A 29 9.95 2.73 -12.04
CA VAL A 29 8.83 2.43 -11.12
C VAL A 29 9.02 1.09 -10.39
N GLU A 30 9.79 0.16 -10.97
CA GLU A 30 10.11 -1.17 -10.45
C GLU A 30 11.35 -1.21 -9.54
N ASP A 31 11.99 -0.08 -9.27
CA ASP A 31 13.10 0.02 -8.31
C ASP A 31 12.59 -0.14 -6.87
N MET A 32 12.52 -1.38 -6.40
CA MET A 32 12.02 -1.71 -5.06
C MET A 32 12.85 -1.06 -3.97
N SER A 33 14.17 -1.00 -4.10
CA SER A 33 15.03 -0.39 -3.07
C SER A 33 14.79 1.10 -2.97
N GLY A 34 14.74 1.81 -4.10
CA GLY A 34 14.41 3.23 -4.12
C GLY A 34 12.97 3.52 -3.66
N CYS A 35 12.04 2.60 -3.93
CA CYS A 35 10.67 2.72 -3.44
C CYS A 35 10.59 2.53 -1.91
N ILE A 36 11.35 1.60 -1.32
CA ILE A 36 11.44 1.42 0.14
C ILE A 36 12.01 2.69 0.80
N ASP A 37 13.06 3.29 0.24
CA ASP A 37 13.62 4.54 0.74
C ASP A 37 12.61 5.68 0.69
N ALA A 38 11.86 5.79 -0.41
CA ALA A 38 10.79 6.77 -0.55
C ALA A 38 9.66 6.55 0.47
N MET A 39 9.24 5.31 0.69
CA MET A 39 8.19 4.98 1.67
C MET A 39 8.66 5.20 3.11
N GLU A 40 9.94 5.01 3.40
CA GLU A 40 10.50 5.38 4.69
C GLU A 40 10.37 6.88 4.96
N ASP A 41 10.66 7.73 3.97
CA ASP A 41 10.48 9.17 4.08
C ASP A 41 9.00 9.56 4.21
N VAL A 42 8.09 8.92 3.45
CA VAL A 42 6.65 9.11 3.58
C VAL A 42 6.18 8.85 5.01
N LEU A 43 6.55 7.73 5.61
CA LEU A 43 6.15 7.37 6.97
C LEU A 43 6.71 8.36 8.02
N LYS A 44 7.93 8.86 7.81
CA LYS A 44 8.49 9.95 8.64
C LYS A 44 7.68 11.25 8.51
N ASP A 45 7.27 11.62 7.29
CA ASP A 45 6.53 12.85 7.04
C ASP A 45 5.09 12.78 7.58
N LEU A 46 4.45 11.60 7.53
CA LEU A 46 3.20 11.35 8.22
C LEU A 46 3.31 11.65 9.73
N THR A 47 4.35 11.14 10.38
CA THR A 47 4.59 11.37 11.82
C THR A 47 4.96 12.82 12.15
N LYS A 48 5.54 13.57 11.20
CA LYS A 48 5.82 15.01 11.35
C LYS A 48 4.59 15.88 11.07
N GLY A 49 3.57 15.34 10.40
CA GLY A 49 2.36 16.07 10.00
C GLY A 49 2.52 16.91 8.73
N ASP A 50 3.56 16.66 7.90
CA ASP A 50 3.79 17.41 6.65
C ASP A 50 3.07 16.73 5.47
N TYR A 51 1.76 16.58 5.60
CA TYR A 51 0.89 15.97 4.60
C TYR A 51 -0.57 16.37 4.81
N MET A 52 -1.41 16.11 3.81
CA MET A 52 -2.87 16.17 3.89
C MET A 52 -3.48 15.06 3.05
N MET A 53 -4.43 14.33 3.60
CA MET A 53 -5.33 13.44 2.88
C MET A 53 -6.77 13.90 3.07
N ALA A 54 -7.73 13.26 2.43
CA ALA A 54 -9.15 13.56 2.61
C ALA A 54 -9.64 13.16 4.02
N GLY A 55 -10.93 13.46 4.30
CA GLY A 55 -11.57 13.17 5.60
C GLY A 55 -11.36 14.26 6.63
N GLU A 56 -12.14 14.20 7.73
CA GLU A 56 -12.10 15.22 8.78
C GLU A 56 -10.77 15.24 9.54
N ASN A 57 -10.21 14.05 9.77
CA ASN A 57 -8.90 13.91 10.44
C ASN A 57 -7.70 13.97 9.50
N HIS A 58 -7.92 14.29 8.21
CA HIS A 58 -6.89 14.35 7.16
C HIS A 58 -6.12 13.03 6.92
N ASN A 59 -6.73 11.89 7.25
CA ASN A 59 -6.15 10.56 7.13
C ASN A 59 -7.01 9.56 6.36
N SER A 60 -8.12 10.00 5.72
CA SER A 60 -9.00 9.10 4.98
C SER A 60 -8.26 8.44 3.82
N HIS A 61 -8.53 7.14 3.65
CA HIS A 61 -8.02 6.36 2.52
C HIS A 61 -8.50 6.88 1.17
N GLY A 62 -9.65 7.57 1.13
CA GLY A 62 -10.25 8.17 -0.06
C GLY A 62 -11.76 7.99 -0.13
N SER A 63 -12.37 8.56 -1.17
CA SER A 63 -13.81 8.49 -1.40
C SER A 63 -14.17 7.46 -2.44
N MET A 64 -15.23 6.69 -2.19
CA MET A 64 -15.61 5.53 -2.98
C MET A 64 -17.03 5.67 -3.56
N VAL A 65 -17.19 5.36 -4.86
CA VAL A 65 -18.48 5.11 -5.48
C VAL A 65 -18.68 3.60 -5.47
N ARG A 66 -19.66 3.13 -4.69
CA ARG A 66 -20.14 1.74 -4.68
C ARG A 66 -21.48 1.64 -5.37
N PHE A 67 -21.72 0.53 -6.04
CA PHE A 67 -22.98 0.28 -6.69
C PHE A 67 -23.95 -0.44 -5.74
N PRO A 68 -25.27 -0.24 -5.89
CA PRO A 68 -26.25 -0.92 -5.05
C PRO A 68 -26.42 -2.40 -5.47
N GLU A 69 -26.93 -3.21 -4.55
CA GLU A 69 -27.31 -4.60 -4.83
C GLU A 69 -28.52 -4.72 -5.75
N SER A 70 -29.38 -3.69 -5.78
CA SER A 70 -30.55 -3.60 -6.65
C SER A 70 -30.84 -2.16 -7.08
N SER A 71 -31.43 -1.99 -8.27
CA SER A 71 -31.79 -0.67 -8.79
C SER A 71 -33.05 -0.74 -9.66
N PRO A 72 -33.92 0.27 -9.61
CA PRO A 72 -35.02 0.41 -10.56
C PRO A 72 -34.57 0.85 -11.96
N PHE A 73 -33.30 1.27 -12.10
CA PHE A 73 -32.73 1.72 -13.38
C PHE A 73 -32.01 0.57 -14.07
N PRO A 74 -32.46 0.13 -15.29
CA PRO A 74 -31.89 -1.06 -15.95
C PRO A 74 -30.40 -0.96 -16.26
N GLU A 75 -29.89 0.26 -16.51
CA GLU A 75 -28.48 0.50 -16.87
C GLU A 75 -27.58 0.73 -15.65
N MET A 76 -28.14 0.76 -14.44
CA MET A 76 -27.35 0.91 -13.23
C MET A 76 -26.51 -0.35 -12.99
N PRO A 77 -25.18 -0.24 -12.95
CA PRO A 77 -24.37 -1.36 -12.54
C PRO A 77 -24.74 -1.82 -11.12
N LEU A 78 -24.78 -3.11 -10.89
CA LEU A 78 -25.10 -3.67 -9.58
C LEU A 78 -23.85 -4.25 -8.92
N ASP A 79 -23.82 -4.20 -7.59
CA ASP A 79 -22.85 -4.95 -6.80
C ASP A 79 -23.33 -6.41 -6.69
N THR A 80 -22.65 -7.29 -7.39
CA THR A 80 -22.92 -8.74 -7.38
C THR A 80 -21.88 -9.50 -6.56
N GLY A 81 -21.19 -8.83 -5.64
CA GLY A 81 -20.09 -9.39 -4.86
C GLY A 81 -18.73 -9.36 -5.58
N ASP A 82 -18.66 -8.70 -6.74
CA ASP A 82 -17.43 -8.59 -7.56
C ASP A 82 -16.53 -7.43 -7.15
N ASP A 83 -16.82 -6.77 -6.03
CA ASP A 83 -16.07 -5.59 -5.55
C ASP A 83 -15.99 -4.48 -6.62
N ARG A 84 -17.10 -4.26 -7.32
CA ARG A 84 -17.20 -3.21 -8.34
C ARG A 84 -17.31 -1.85 -7.70
N ARG A 85 -16.30 -1.01 -7.95
CA ARG A 85 -16.23 0.34 -7.37
C ARG A 85 -15.36 1.28 -8.20
N PHE A 86 -15.55 2.58 -7.97
CA PHE A 86 -14.57 3.61 -8.33
C PHE A 86 -14.09 4.31 -7.07
N MET A 87 -12.82 4.76 -7.08
CA MET A 87 -12.24 5.39 -5.91
C MET A 87 -11.33 6.55 -6.29
N ALA A 88 -11.48 7.67 -5.59
CA ALA A 88 -10.60 8.83 -5.62
C ALA A 88 -9.79 8.87 -4.32
N MET A 89 -8.48 8.98 -4.44
CA MET A 89 -7.55 9.02 -3.31
C MET A 89 -6.67 10.28 -3.43
N PRO A 90 -7.19 11.46 -3.05
CA PRO A 90 -6.44 12.71 -3.11
C PRO A 90 -5.49 12.84 -1.93
N ALA A 91 -4.31 13.46 -2.19
CA ALA A 91 -3.33 13.76 -1.16
C ALA A 91 -2.41 14.91 -1.55
N TYR A 92 -1.83 15.53 -0.53
CA TYR A 92 -0.61 16.33 -0.59
C TYR A 92 0.42 15.70 0.34
N ILE A 93 1.67 15.72 -0.07
CA ILE A 93 2.82 15.35 0.75
C ILE A 93 3.92 16.42 0.60
N GLY A 94 4.53 16.77 1.74
CA GLY A 94 5.57 17.78 1.83
C GLY A 94 6.94 17.36 1.32
N ALA A 95 7.98 18.01 1.80
CA ALA A 95 9.34 17.73 1.36
C ALA A 95 9.83 16.35 1.83
N PRO A 96 10.57 15.58 1.00
CA PRO A 96 11.20 16.00 -0.26
C PRO A 96 10.32 15.87 -1.50
N PHE A 97 9.10 15.42 -1.37
CA PHE A 97 8.20 15.15 -2.51
C PHE A 97 7.53 16.44 -3.02
N ASP A 98 7.02 17.27 -2.11
CA ASP A 98 6.41 18.57 -2.36
C ASP A 98 5.39 18.53 -3.51
N MET A 99 4.38 17.63 -3.40
CA MET A 99 3.48 17.28 -4.48
C MET A 99 2.05 17.09 -3.98
N ALA A 100 1.08 17.65 -4.71
CA ALA A 100 -0.32 17.29 -4.60
C ALA A 100 -0.70 16.31 -5.73
N GLY A 101 -1.73 15.52 -5.52
CA GLY A 101 -2.19 14.60 -6.55
C GLY A 101 -3.39 13.76 -6.12
N CYS A 102 -3.79 12.88 -7.03
CA CYS A 102 -4.90 11.97 -6.79
C CYS A 102 -4.67 10.66 -7.56
N LYS A 103 -4.79 9.53 -6.87
CA LYS A 103 -4.99 8.25 -7.54
C LYS A 103 -6.48 8.06 -7.78
N TRP A 104 -6.84 7.80 -9.03
CA TRP A 104 -8.18 7.43 -9.44
C TRP A 104 -8.18 6.02 -10.03
N TYR A 105 -9.11 5.17 -9.61
CA TYR A 105 -9.20 3.83 -10.17
C TYR A 105 -10.62 3.26 -10.18
N GLY A 106 -10.88 2.39 -11.16
CA GLY A 106 -11.98 1.45 -11.18
C GLY A 106 -11.49 0.05 -10.78
N SER A 107 -12.31 -0.69 -10.03
CA SER A 107 -12.04 -2.07 -9.62
C SER A 107 -13.25 -2.96 -9.87
N ASN A 108 -13.00 -4.17 -10.40
CA ASN A 108 -14.01 -5.20 -10.60
C ASN A 108 -13.31 -6.56 -10.69
N MET A 109 -13.72 -7.52 -9.85
CA MET A 109 -13.17 -8.88 -9.89
C MET A 109 -13.46 -9.60 -11.21
N ALA A 110 -14.58 -9.27 -11.88
CA ALA A 110 -14.98 -9.84 -13.18
C ALA A 110 -14.02 -9.46 -14.31
N ASN A 111 -13.23 -8.38 -14.20
CA ASN A 111 -12.26 -7.96 -15.21
C ASN A 111 -11.32 -9.06 -15.64
N LYS A 112 -10.99 -9.99 -14.73
CA LYS A 112 -10.09 -11.13 -15.03
C LYS A 112 -10.62 -12.04 -16.11
N ALA A 113 -11.94 -12.19 -16.23
CA ALA A 113 -12.56 -12.98 -17.29
C ALA A 113 -12.40 -12.34 -18.67
N GLU A 114 -12.22 -11.03 -18.71
CA GLU A 114 -12.01 -10.23 -19.92
C GLU A 114 -10.49 -10.01 -20.21
N GLY A 115 -9.60 -10.65 -19.48
CA GLY A 115 -8.14 -10.48 -19.61
C GLY A 115 -7.61 -9.15 -19.07
N LEU A 116 -8.42 -8.41 -18.32
CA LEU A 116 -8.04 -7.14 -17.70
C LEU A 116 -7.60 -7.34 -16.25
N PRO A 117 -6.75 -6.48 -15.70
CA PRO A 117 -6.44 -6.50 -14.28
C PRO A 117 -7.69 -6.17 -13.45
N ARG A 118 -7.78 -6.69 -12.21
CA ARG A 118 -8.87 -6.37 -11.28
C ARG A 118 -9.11 -4.87 -11.15
N SER A 119 -8.04 -4.10 -11.07
CA SER A 119 -8.09 -2.64 -10.93
C SER A 119 -7.26 -1.98 -12.01
N ILE A 120 -7.78 -0.89 -12.58
CA ILE A 120 -7.11 -0.06 -13.57
C ILE A 120 -6.95 1.32 -12.94
N LEU A 121 -5.71 1.73 -12.75
CA LEU A 121 -5.34 2.88 -11.94
C LEU A 121 -4.66 3.95 -12.79
N MET A 122 -4.98 5.20 -12.48
CA MET A 122 -4.30 6.39 -12.98
C MET A 122 -3.92 7.28 -11.79
N ILE A 123 -2.80 8.00 -11.92
CA ILE A 123 -2.38 9.00 -10.94
C ILE A 123 -2.21 10.32 -11.65
N MET A 124 -2.85 11.35 -11.11
CA MET A 124 -2.65 12.73 -11.51
C MET A 124 -1.81 13.43 -10.47
N LEU A 125 -0.74 14.12 -10.90
CA LEU A 125 0.07 15.01 -10.07
C LEU A 125 -0.23 16.46 -10.42
N ASN A 126 -0.32 17.30 -9.40
CA ASN A 126 -0.66 18.71 -9.53
C ASN A 126 0.38 19.60 -8.85
N ASP A 127 0.53 20.78 -9.38
CA ASP A 127 1.22 21.87 -8.69
C ASP A 127 0.41 22.30 -7.46
N LYS A 128 1.02 22.24 -6.29
CA LYS A 128 0.34 22.52 -5.02
C LYS A 128 -0.16 23.95 -4.86
N ASN A 129 0.48 24.91 -5.56
CA ASN A 129 0.17 26.34 -5.41
C ASN A 129 -0.91 26.80 -6.40
N THR A 130 -0.88 26.27 -7.61
CA THR A 130 -1.76 26.70 -8.72
C THR A 130 -2.87 25.70 -9.02
N GLY A 131 -2.73 24.46 -8.58
CA GLY A 131 -3.63 23.37 -8.97
C GLY A 131 -3.42 22.85 -10.40
N ALA A 132 -2.48 23.43 -11.17
CA ALA A 132 -2.23 23.01 -12.54
C ALA A 132 -1.74 21.56 -12.61
N PRO A 133 -2.23 20.73 -13.57
CA PRO A 133 -1.73 19.38 -13.75
C PRO A 133 -0.26 19.42 -14.18
N LYS A 134 0.56 18.56 -13.58
CA LYS A 134 1.95 18.34 -13.94
C LYS A 134 2.11 17.03 -14.72
N CYS A 135 1.41 15.99 -14.31
CA CYS A 135 1.51 14.68 -14.91
C CYS A 135 0.22 13.88 -14.76
N LEU A 136 -0.12 13.09 -15.78
CA LEU A 136 -1.07 11.99 -15.70
C LEU A 136 -0.31 10.72 -16.06
N MET A 137 -0.35 9.69 -15.19
CA MET A 137 0.46 8.49 -15.38
C MET A 137 -0.32 7.20 -15.15
N SER A 138 0.14 6.10 -15.75
CA SER A 138 -0.29 4.75 -15.41
C SER A 138 0.04 4.45 -13.95
N GLY A 139 -0.98 4.08 -13.16
CA GLY A 139 -0.87 3.93 -11.71
C GLY A 139 -0.72 2.48 -11.22
N ASN A 140 -0.88 1.47 -12.08
CA ASN A 140 -0.89 0.07 -11.67
C ASN A 140 0.44 -0.35 -11.02
N LEU A 141 1.57 -0.08 -11.68
CA LEU A 141 2.90 -0.39 -11.14
C LEU A 141 3.25 0.49 -9.93
N VAL A 142 2.93 1.78 -9.95
CA VAL A 142 3.14 2.66 -8.79
C VAL A 142 2.46 2.08 -7.57
N SER A 143 1.15 1.74 -7.69
CA SER A 143 0.37 1.20 -6.59
C SER A 143 0.88 -0.18 -6.13
N ALA A 144 1.34 -1.03 -7.04
CA ALA A 144 1.91 -2.33 -6.70
C ALA A 144 3.21 -2.20 -5.91
N TYR A 145 4.15 -1.39 -6.41
CA TYR A 145 5.48 -1.27 -5.81
C TYR A 145 5.46 -0.51 -4.49
N ARG A 146 4.70 0.62 -4.38
CA ARG A 146 4.60 1.33 -3.10
C ARG A 146 3.92 0.48 -2.03
N THR A 147 2.91 -0.34 -2.39
CA THR A 147 2.24 -1.23 -1.41
C THR A 147 3.19 -2.34 -0.94
N GLY A 148 4.03 -2.88 -1.83
CA GLY A 148 5.05 -3.85 -1.46
C GLY A 148 6.24 -3.24 -0.71
N ALA A 149 6.54 -1.96 -0.91
CA ALA A 149 7.66 -1.27 -0.28
C ALA A 149 7.41 -0.98 1.23
N ILE A 150 6.16 -0.73 1.64
CA ILE A 150 5.83 -0.54 3.07
C ILE A 150 6.18 -1.78 3.92
N PRO A 151 5.84 -3.03 3.53
CA PRO A 151 6.41 -4.23 4.13
C PRO A 151 7.94 -4.22 4.22
N GLY A 152 8.61 -3.72 3.17
CA GLY A 152 10.08 -3.59 3.14
C GLY A 152 10.63 -2.61 4.17
N VAL A 153 9.97 -1.46 4.37
CA VAL A 153 10.33 -0.55 5.47
C VAL A 153 10.20 -1.28 6.80
N GLY A 154 9.09 -1.98 7.03
CA GLY A 154 8.90 -2.77 8.25
C GLY A 154 9.99 -3.80 8.45
N THR A 155 10.32 -4.61 7.46
CA THR A 155 11.34 -5.67 7.59
C THR A 155 12.75 -5.12 7.75
N ARG A 156 13.05 -3.97 7.15
CA ARG A 156 14.35 -3.27 7.33
C ARG A 156 14.65 -2.96 8.81
N TYR A 157 13.63 -2.61 9.58
CA TYR A 157 13.76 -2.14 10.96
C TYR A 157 13.30 -3.17 12.02
N LEU A 158 12.37 -4.06 11.63
CA LEU A 158 11.66 -4.91 12.59
C LEU A 158 11.92 -6.41 12.39
N ALA A 159 12.39 -6.87 11.22
CA ALA A 159 12.76 -8.26 11.04
C ALA A 159 14.11 -8.58 11.69
N LYS A 160 14.33 -9.83 12.03
CA LYS A 160 15.65 -10.31 12.42
C LYS A 160 16.59 -10.26 11.23
N LYS A 161 17.81 -9.81 11.42
CA LYS A 161 18.78 -9.61 10.33
C LYS A 161 19.27 -10.93 9.71
N ASP A 162 19.24 -12.01 10.46
CA ASP A 162 19.63 -13.36 10.07
C ASP A 162 18.46 -14.24 9.60
N SER A 163 17.29 -13.62 9.31
CA SER A 163 16.11 -14.34 8.82
C SER A 163 16.40 -15.06 7.52
N LYS A 164 16.09 -16.36 7.45
CA LYS A 164 16.31 -17.23 6.29
C LYS A 164 15.05 -17.71 5.61
N VAL A 165 13.94 -17.75 6.34
CA VAL A 165 12.68 -18.30 5.86
C VAL A 165 11.63 -17.20 5.79
N CYS A 166 11.10 -16.95 4.58
CA CYS A 166 9.94 -16.09 4.43
C CYS A 166 8.70 -16.85 3.97
N GLY A 167 7.53 -16.27 4.21
CA GLY A 167 6.23 -16.84 3.86
C GLY A 167 5.33 -15.83 3.12
N ILE A 168 4.67 -16.28 2.05
CA ILE A 168 3.71 -15.48 1.29
C ILE A 168 2.35 -16.18 1.26
N CYS A 169 1.37 -15.61 1.94
CA CYS A 169 -0.03 -16.00 1.84
C CYS A 169 -0.74 -15.08 0.85
N GLY A 170 -1.08 -15.59 -0.33
CA GLY A 170 -1.65 -14.82 -1.43
C GLY A 170 -0.61 -14.46 -2.50
N PRO A 171 -0.29 -15.41 -3.42
CA PRO A 171 0.75 -15.27 -4.45
C PRO A 171 0.27 -14.42 -5.64
N GLY A 172 -0.32 -13.27 -5.39
CA GLY A 172 -0.75 -12.26 -6.36
C GLY A 172 0.26 -11.13 -6.51
N VAL A 173 -0.20 -9.98 -7.04
CA VAL A 173 0.65 -8.79 -7.24
C VAL A 173 1.27 -8.32 -5.92
N MET A 174 0.47 -8.15 -4.86
CA MET A 174 0.98 -7.74 -3.55
C MET A 174 1.94 -8.76 -2.93
N GLY A 175 1.69 -10.06 -3.14
CA GLY A 175 2.63 -11.10 -2.68
C GLY A 175 3.97 -11.03 -3.40
N ARG A 176 3.97 -10.72 -4.71
CA ARG A 176 5.21 -10.56 -5.51
C ARG A 176 6.02 -9.35 -5.04
N THR A 177 5.38 -8.21 -4.86
CA THR A 177 6.06 -6.99 -4.43
C THR A 177 6.50 -7.06 -2.96
N ALA A 178 5.73 -7.71 -2.08
CA ALA A 178 6.15 -8.00 -0.71
C ALA A 178 7.40 -8.92 -0.69
N LEU A 179 7.42 -9.98 -1.52
CA LEU A 179 8.61 -10.83 -1.63
C LEU A 179 9.83 -10.05 -2.13
N ALA A 180 9.66 -9.21 -3.14
CA ALA A 180 10.73 -8.35 -3.65
C ALA A 180 11.29 -7.43 -2.56
N SER A 181 10.42 -6.87 -1.72
CA SER A 181 10.86 -6.01 -0.61
C SER A 181 11.55 -6.80 0.51
N PHE A 182 11.09 -8.02 0.81
CA PHE A 182 11.77 -8.90 1.76
C PHE A 182 13.18 -9.26 1.30
N VAL A 183 13.34 -9.59 0.03
CA VAL A 183 14.65 -9.86 -0.57
C VAL A 183 15.58 -8.64 -0.48
N ALA A 184 15.04 -7.44 -0.71
CA ALA A 184 15.83 -6.20 -0.64
C ALA A 184 16.30 -5.84 0.78
N THR A 185 15.60 -6.33 1.81
CA THR A 185 15.84 -5.92 3.21
C THR A 185 16.32 -7.04 4.12
N CYS A 186 16.16 -8.31 3.71
CA CYS A 186 16.60 -9.50 4.45
C CYS A 186 17.48 -10.36 3.52
N PRO A 187 18.77 -10.03 3.40
CA PRO A 187 19.68 -10.64 2.41
C PRO A 187 19.99 -12.13 2.66
N GLU A 188 19.74 -12.64 3.86
CA GLU A 188 19.99 -14.03 4.23
C GLU A 188 18.84 -14.99 3.84
N LEU A 189 17.74 -14.47 3.27
CA LEU A 189 16.61 -15.30 2.85
C LEU A 189 17.02 -16.30 1.76
N ASP A 190 16.82 -17.59 2.03
CA ASP A 190 17.10 -18.68 1.09
C ASP A 190 15.94 -19.67 0.92
N THR A 191 14.88 -19.50 1.69
CA THR A 191 13.68 -20.35 1.69
C THR A 191 12.42 -19.50 1.63
N VAL A 192 11.51 -19.81 0.68
CA VAL A 192 10.19 -19.19 0.59
C VAL A 192 9.09 -20.23 0.70
N LYS A 193 8.14 -19.98 1.59
CA LYS A 193 6.91 -20.76 1.76
C LYS A 193 5.74 -20.03 1.13
N ILE A 194 4.95 -20.75 0.34
CA ILE A 194 3.89 -20.16 -0.48
C ILE A 194 2.55 -20.82 -0.15
N LYS A 195 1.57 -20.01 0.25
CA LYS A 195 0.18 -20.42 0.41
C LYS A 195 -0.72 -19.64 -0.55
N GLY A 196 -1.39 -20.35 -1.43
CA GLY A 196 -2.37 -19.79 -2.38
C GLY A 196 -3.68 -20.57 -2.37
N ARG A 197 -4.69 -20.06 -3.09
CA ARG A 197 -5.99 -20.76 -3.26
C ARG A 197 -6.07 -21.54 -4.56
N SER A 198 -5.50 -21.02 -5.64
CA SER A 198 -5.56 -21.67 -6.96
C SER A 198 -4.21 -22.22 -7.35
N GLN A 199 -4.17 -23.42 -7.90
CA GLN A 199 -2.95 -24.05 -8.40
C GLN A 199 -2.26 -23.17 -9.45
N HIS A 200 -3.02 -22.65 -10.43
CA HIS A 200 -2.49 -21.75 -11.44
C HIS A 200 -1.77 -20.51 -10.84
N GLY A 201 -2.35 -19.88 -9.81
CA GLY A 201 -1.70 -18.74 -9.14
C GLY A 201 -0.44 -19.15 -8.38
N ILE A 202 -0.42 -20.32 -7.78
CA ILE A 202 0.77 -20.88 -7.10
C ILE A 202 1.87 -21.15 -8.13
N ASP A 203 1.55 -21.84 -9.21
CA ASP A 203 2.53 -22.21 -10.25
C ASP A 203 3.15 -20.96 -10.88
N ALA A 204 2.32 -19.97 -11.22
CA ALA A 204 2.81 -18.69 -11.78
C ALA A 204 3.70 -17.92 -10.80
N PHE A 205 3.47 -18.04 -9.48
CA PHE A 205 4.31 -17.42 -8.47
C PHE A 205 5.62 -18.19 -8.27
N VAL A 206 5.60 -19.51 -8.29
CA VAL A 206 6.78 -20.37 -8.23
C VAL A 206 7.73 -20.06 -9.39
N GLU A 207 7.20 -19.96 -10.61
CA GLU A 207 8.01 -19.58 -11.78
C GLU A 207 8.57 -18.16 -11.65
N TYR A 208 7.76 -17.21 -11.17
CA TYR A 208 8.22 -15.84 -10.88
C TYR A 208 9.39 -15.84 -9.87
N VAL A 209 9.30 -16.63 -8.81
CA VAL A 209 10.39 -16.73 -7.80
C VAL A 209 11.66 -17.29 -8.43
N LYS A 210 11.56 -18.35 -9.23
CA LYS A 210 12.72 -18.97 -9.91
C LYS A 210 13.41 -18.01 -10.86
N GLU A 211 12.62 -17.23 -11.61
CA GLU A 211 13.11 -16.29 -12.60
C GLU A 211 13.81 -15.07 -11.97
N HIS A 212 13.20 -14.51 -10.91
CA HIS A 212 13.62 -13.20 -10.39
C HIS A 212 14.46 -13.28 -9.10
N PHE A 213 14.40 -14.41 -8.38
CA PHE A 213 15.04 -14.54 -7.07
C PHE A 213 15.83 -15.85 -6.92
N PRO A 214 16.95 -16.01 -7.69
CA PRO A 214 17.73 -17.25 -7.73
C PRO A 214 18.41 -17.62 -6.40
N GLN A 215 18.42 -16.72 -5.40
CA GLN A 215 18.93 -16.99 -4.06
C GLN A 215 18.05 -17.97 -3.27
N PHE A 216 16.77 -18.14 -3.63
CA PHE A 216 15.91 -19.11 -2.95
C PHE A 216 16.28 -20.54 -3.35
N LYS A 217 16.94 -21.25 -2.44
CA LYS A 217 17.30 -22.66 -2.59
C LYS A 217 16.09 -23.58 -2.41
N ASN A 218 15.15 -23.14 -1.56
CA ASN A 218 13.94 -23.89 -1.22
C ASN A 218 12.70 -23.07 -1.53
N ILE A 219 11.86 -23.59 -2.42
CA ILE A 219 10.52 -23.03 -2.69
C ILE A 219 9.50 -24.09 -2.26
N ILE A 220 8.77 -23.80 -1.19
CA ILE A 220 7.88 -24.75 -0.52
C ILE A 220 6.44 -24.28 -0.71
N VAL A 221 5.64 -25.08 -1.41
CA VAL A 221 4.20 -24.87 -1.52
C VAL A 221 3.53 -25.51 -0.31
N CYS A 222 2.74 -24.74 0.42
CA CYS A 222 2.06 -25.17 1.64
C CYS A 222 0.57 -25.42 1.38
N ASP A 223 0.04 -26.50 1.89
CA ASP A 223 -1.38 -26.84 1.78
C ASP A 223 -2.24 -26.05 2.77
N THR A 224 -1.68 -25.66 3.90
CA THR A 224 -2.38 -24.92 4.96
C THR A 224 -1.66 -23.63 5.35
N VAL A 225 -2.39 -22.71 6.01
CA VAL A 225 -1.81 -21.50 6.62
C VAL A 225 -0.86 -21.90 7.75
N GLU A 226 -1.18 -22.94 8.52
CA GLU A 226 -0.33 -23.45 9.59
C GLU A 226 1.06 -23.87 9.07
N GLU A 227 1.12 -24.65 8.00
CA GLU A 227 2.39 -25.07 7.39
C GLU A 227 3.23 -23.87 6.91
N MET A 228 2.57 -22.84 6.36
CA MET A 228 3.27 -21.64 5.94
C MET A 228 3.82 -20.85 7.15
N VAL A 229 3.04 -20.76 8.26
CA VAL A 229 3.41 -19.95 9.44
C VAL A 229 4.48 -20.63 10.29
N ARG A 230 4.38 -21.96 10.51
CA ARG A 230 5.34 -22.69 11.34
C ARG A 230 6.77 -22.52 10.82
N ASP A 231 7.69 -22.23 11.71
CA ASP A 231 9.12 -22.03 11.43
C ASP A 231 9.43 -20.93 10.41
N THR A 232 8.49 -20.03 10.13
CA THR A 232 8.67 -18.89 9.25
C THR A 232 9.02 -17.65 10.06
N GLU A 233 9.98 -16.86 9.58
CA GLU A 233 10.56 -15.72 10.31
C GLU A 233 9.96 -14.40 9.85
N VAL A 234 9.74 -14.23 8.55
CA VAL A 234 9.12 -13.03 7.97
C VAL A 234 8.00 -13.48 7.04
N MET A 235 6.79 -12.98 7.22
CA MET A 235 5.67 -13.40 6.38
C MET A 235 4.74 -12.26 6.01
N SER A 236 4.13 -12.37 4.82
CA SER A 236 3.12 -11.43 4.34
C SER A 236 1.80 -12.12 4.06
N PHE A 237 0.71 -11.51 4.57
CA PHE A 237 -0.65 -11.91 4.26
C PHE A 237 -1.26 -10.93 3.25
N ALA A 238 -1.21 -11.31 1.97
CA ALA A 238 -1.57 -10.49 0.81
C ALA A 238 -2.72 -11.12 -0.01
N SER A 239 -3.53 -11.98 0.61
CA SER A 239 -4.62 -12.68 -0.07
C SER A 239 -5.86 -11.78 -0.22
N THR A 240 -6.52 -11.88 -1.38
CA THR A 240 -7.85 -11.27 -1.55
C THR A 240 -8.87 -11.99 -0.67
N SER A 241 -9.65 -11.23 0.10
CA SER A 241 -10.76 -11.73 0.91
C SER A 241 -12.03 -10.92 0.65
N SER A 242 -13.17 -11.47 1.04
CA SER A 242 -14.44 -10.74 1.20
C SER A 242 -14.39 -9.90 2.49
N CYS A 243 -15.50 -9.23 2.83
CA CYS A 243 -15.68 -8.59 4.14
C CYS A 243 -16.14 -9.58 5.24
N ASP A 244 -16.18 -10.89 4.95
CA ASP A 244 -16.52 -11.93 5.92
C ASP A 244 -15.26 -12.43 6.63
N VAL A 245 -15.11 -12.06 7.90
CA VAL A 245 -13.96 -12.41 8.75
C VAL A 245 -13.74 -13.91 8.85
N SER A 246 -14.79 -14.73 8.71
CA SER A 246 -14.68 -16.20 8.75
C SER A 246 -13.89 -16.77 7.56
N THR A 247 -13.78 -16.01 6.47
CA THR A 247 -13.04 -16.38 5.26
C THR A 247 -11.56 -15.95 5.27
N PHE A 248 -11.15 -15.19 6.28
CA PHE A 248 -9.78 -14.68 6.35
C PHE A 248 -8.80 -15.82 6.68
N PRO A 249 -7.57 -15.78 6.17
CA PRO A 249 -6.52 -16.63 6.69
C PRO A 249 -6.45 -16.48 8.22
N TYR A 250 -6.54 -17.60 8.92
CA TYR A 250 -6.51 -17.60 10.38
C TYR A 250 -5.15 -18.07 10.88
N VAL A 251 -4.61 -17.39 11.89
CA VAL A 251 -3.32 -17.71 12.52
C VAL A 251 -3.51 -17.92 14.02
N LYS A 252 -3.14 -19.09 14.50
CA LYS A 252 -3.05 -19.36 15.94
C LYS A 252 -1.68 -18.93 16.47
N GLY A 253 -1.68 -18.37 17.67
CA GLY A 253 -0.46 -17.94 18.32
C GLY A 253 0.59 -19.05 18.49
N GLU A 254 0.14 -20.28 18.77
CA GLU A 254 1.02 -21.47 18.93
C GLU A 254 1.78 -21.90 17.66
N TRP A 255 1.38 -21.37 16.47
CA TRP A 255 2.07 -21.63 15.21
C TRP A 255 3.23 -20.68 14.97
N VAL A 256 3.19 -19.50 15.63
CA VAL A 256 4.13 -18.41 15.39
C VAL A 256 5.36 -18.61 16.27
N LYS A 257 6.52 -18.76 15.64
CA LYS A 257 7.78 -18.90 16.37
C LYS A 257 8.19 -17.58 17.03
N PRO A 258 8.90 -17.63 18.18
CA PRO A 258 9.55 -16.45 18.74
C PRO A 258 10.44 -15.75 17.69
N GLY A 259 10.44 -14.43 17.70
CA GLY A 259 11.19 -13.61 16.76
C GLY A 259 10.56 -13.40 15.40
N ALA A 260 9.41 -14.04 15.11
CA ALA A 260 8.75 -13.88 13.84
C ALA A 260 8.13 -12.49 13.63
N MET A 261 8.05 -12.07 12.36
CA MET A 261 7.35 -10.87 11.94
C MET A 261 6.25 -11.21 10.93
N ILE A 262 5.04 -10.76 11.20
CA ILE A 262 3.88 -10.84 10.30
C ILE A 262 3.58 -9.46 9.78
N VAL A 263 3.65 -9.30 8.45
CA VAL A 263 3.21 -8.09 7.75
C VAL A 263 1.86 -8.36 7.08
N ALA A 264 0.89 -7.50 7.32
CA ALA A 264 -0.47 -7.70 6.87
C ALA A 264 -0.99 -6.52 6.02
N PRO A 265 -0.68 -6.49 4.71
CA PRO A 265 -1.27 -5.53 3.78
C PRO A 265 -2.66 -5.94 3.29
N SER A 266 -3.19 -7.05 3.78
CA SER A 266 -4.52 -7.56 3.48
C SER A 266 -5.06 -8.38 4.65
N ALA A 267 -6.20 -9.03 4.45
CA ALA A 267 -6.90 -9.76 5.49
C ALA A 267 -6.07 -10.89 6.11
N VAL A 268 -6.00 -10.87 7.41
CA VAL A 268 -5.57 -11.96 8.28
C VAL A 268 -6.30 -11.84 9.62
N ASN A 269 -6.75 -12.95 10.17
CA ASN A 269 -7.30 -12.99 11.52
C ASN A 269 -6.34 -13.72 12.45
N ILE A 270 -5.98 -13.09 13.56
CA ILE A 270 -5.04 -13.60 14.57
C ILE A 270 -5.76 -13.57 15.92
N GLU A 271 -5.49 -14.53 16.78
CA GLU A 271 -6.10 -14.66 18.12
C GLU A 271 -5.90 -13.39 18.96
N ASP A 272 -6.98 -12.83 19.52
CA ASP A 272 -6.95 -11.59 20.32
C ASP A 272 -5.99 -11.69 21.51
N ASP A 273 -6.06 -12.77 22.27
CA ASP A 273 -5.19 -13.00 23.43
C ASP A 273 -3.70 -13.06 23.06
N PHE A 274 -3.40 -13.61 21.90
CA PHE A 274 -2.04 -13.66 21.38
C PHE A 274 -1.56 -12.25 20.98
N LEU A 275 -2.40 -11.51 20.25
CA LEU A 275 -2.11 -10.11 19.88
C LEU A 275 -1.85 -9.27 21.13
N ALA A 276 -2.75 -9.32 22.12
CA ALA A 276 -2.69 -8.48 23.31
C ALA A 276 -1.53 -8.80 24.26
N LYS A 277 -1.13 -10.08 24.35
CA LYS A 277 -0.23 -10.54 25.42
C LYS A 277 1.16 -10.93 24.94
N LYS A 278 1.34 -11.16 23.62
CA LYS A 278 2.55 -11.76 23.06
C LYS A 278 3.17 -10.98 21.91
N CYS A 279 2.44 -10.05 21.32
CA CYS A 279 2.88 -9.35 20.13
C CYS A 279 3.18 -7.86 20.39
N ARG A 280 4.13 -7.34 19.65
CA ARG A 280 4.29 -5.90 19.44
C ARG A 280 3.45 -5.52 18.23
N LEU A 281 2.51 -4.60 18.42
CA LEU A 281 1.59 -4.16 17.39
C LEU A 281 2.13 -2.88 16.76
N VAL A 282 2.31 -2.91 15.45
CA VAL A 282 2.82 -1.77 14.68
C VAL A 282 1.87 -1.49 13.54
N VAL A 283 1.66 -0.22 13.23
CA VAL A 283 0.84 0.24 12.10
C VAL A 283 1.64 1.21 11.23
N ASP A 284 1.26 1.35 9.98
CA ASP A 284 1.85 2.34 9.06
C ASP A 284 1.48 3.78 9.49
N ASN A 285 0.21 4.04 9.84
CA ASN A 285 -0.25 5.32 10.38
C ASN A 285 -1.55 5.11 11.19
N SER A 286 -1.52 5.36 12.49
CA SER A 286 -2.69 5.25 13.38
C SER A 286 -3.87 6.11 12.93
N GLY A 287 -3.62 7.30 12.40
CA GLY A 287 -4.66 8.20 11.90
C GLY A 287 -5.52 7.60 10.80
N LEU A 288 -4.98 6.70 9.97
CA LEU A 288 -5.76 5.98 8.95
C LEU A 288 -6.80 5.06 9.59
N TYR A 289 -6.42 4.32 10.63
CA TYR A 289 -7.32 3.39 11.32
C TYR A 289 -8.37 4.12 12.14
N GLU A 290 -8.03 5.28 12.70
CA GLU A 290 -8.96 6.20 13.34
C GLU A 290 -9.99 6.74 12.33
N ALA A 291 -9.56 7.18 11.13
CA ALA A 291 -10.45 7.59 10.05
C ALA A 291 -11.43 6.48 9.66
N TRP A 292 -10.95 5.26 9.52
CA TRP A 292 -11.83 4.12 9.22
C TRP A 292 -12.82 3.81 10.34
N ALA A 293 -12.44 3.98 11.61
CA ALA A 293 -13.36 3.81 12.73
C ALA A 293 -14.43 4.91 12.79
N GLU A 294 -14.16 6.10 12.25
CA GLU A 294 -15.15 7.18 12.08
C GLU A 294 -16.07 6.94 10.86
N GLU A 295 -15.51 6.43 9.75
CA GLU A 295 -16.21 6.21 8.48
C GLU A 295 -17.10 4.94 8.49
N TYR A 296 -16.77 3.94 9.29
CA TYR A 296 -17.44 2.63 9.31
C TYR A 296 -17.94 2.27 10.71
N PRO A 297 -19.11 1.61 10.80
CA PRO A 297 -19.64 1.21 12.11
C PRO A 297 -18.77 0.13 12.77
N TYR A 298 -18.77 0.13 14.10
CA TYR A 298 -18.16 -0.94 14.91
C TYR A 298 -18.97 -2.27 14.74
N PRO A 299 -18.31 -3.44 14.62
CA PRO A 299 -16.85 -3.61 14.53
C PRO A 299 -16.30 -3.20 13.15
N THR A 300 -15.24 -2.39 13.18
CA THR A 300 -14.61 -1.86 11.96
C THR A 300 -13.91 -2.95 11.14
N PHE A 301 -13.31 -3.94 11.81
CA PHE A 301 -12.57 -5.04 11.16
C PHE A 301 -13.42 -5.89 10.20
N GLY A 302 -14.73 -5.99 10.42
CA GLY A 302 -15.65 -6.64 9.48
C GLY A 302 -15.88 -5.85 8.18
N ASN A 303 -15.73 -4.52 8.24
CA ASN A 303 -15.92 -3.61 7.10
C ASN A 303 -14.58 -3.36 6.38
N ILE A 304 -13.51 -3.17 7.15
CA ILE A 304 -12.15 -2.95 6.68
C ILE A 304 -11.31 -4.15 7.08
N ASN A 305 -11.00 -4.99 6.11
CA ASN A 305 -10.32 -6.29 6.31
C ASN A 305 -8.79 -6.17 6.53
N ILE A 306 -8.34 -5.09 7.16
CA ILE A 306 -6.94 -4.85 7.53
C ILE A 306 -6.79 -5.01 9.04
N ILE A 307 -5.77 -5.72 9.50
CA ILE A 307 -5.64 -6.12 10.91
C ILE A 307 -5.53 -4.91 11.88
N GLY A 308 -5.05 -3.76 11.42
CA GLY A 308 -5.02 -2.55 12.23
C GLY A 308 -6.42 -2.06 12.63
N SER A 309 -7.46 -2.34 11.81
CA SER A 309 -8.85 -2.10 12.20
C SER A 309 -9.29 -3.02 13.35
N LYS A 310 -8.75 -4.26 13.40
CA LYS A 310 -8.95 -5.14 14.55
C LYS A 310 -8.28 -4.57 15.81
N PHE A 311 -7.10 -3.94 15.68
CA PHE A 311 -6.47 -3.27 16.84
C PHE A 311 -7.37 -2.14 17.36
N THR A 312 -7.97 -1.36 16.46
CA THR A 312 -8.94 -0.30 16.84
C THR A 312 -10.17 -0.89 17.55
N ASP A 313 -10.72 -1.98 17.05
CA ASP A 313 -11.82 -2.69 17.72
C ASP A 313 -11.40 -3.21 19.11
N MET A 314 -10.20 -3.78 19.24
CA MET A 314 -9.66 -4.24 20.53
C MET A 314 -9.41 -3.12 21.52
N ILE A 315 -9.03 -1.92 21.06
CA ILE A 315 -8.93 -0.71 21.89
C ILE A 315 -10.33 -0.30 22.38
N HIS A 316 -11.32 -0.29 21.50
CA HIS A 316 -12.71 0.00 21.84
C HIS A 316 -13.26 -0.97 22.89
N GLU A 317 -12.89 -2.23 22.81
CA GLU A 317 -13.30 -3.29 23.76
C GLU A 317 -12.49 -3.28 25.07
N GLY A 318 -11.46 -2.46 25.20
CA GLY A 318 -10.58 -2.41 26.36
C GLY A 318 -9.65 -3.63 26.50
N LYS A 319 -9.42 -4.38 25.43
CA LYS A 319 -8.50 -5.54 25.39
C LYS A 319 -7.03 -5.10 25.30
N ILE A 320 -6.79 -3.97 24.64
CA ILE A 320 -5.50 -3.28 24.55
C ILE A 320 -5.73 -1.77 24.69
N SER A 321 -4.66 -1.01 24.94
CA SER A 321 -4.67 0.45 24.95
C SER A 321 -4.12 1.03 23.64
N LYS A 322 -4.31 2.34 23.42
CA LYS A 322 -3.67 3.04 22.29
C LYS A 322 -2.13 2.95 22.35
N ASP A 323 -1.58 2.97 23.56
CA ASP A 323 -0.12 2.91 23.77
C ASP A 323 0.49 1.54 23.44
N ASP A 324 -0.35 0.49 23.27
CA ASP A 324 0.10 -0.83 22.84
C ASP A 324 0.31 -0.91 21.33
N VAL A 325 -0.12 0.11 20.56
CA VAL A 325 0.02 0.19 19.11
C VAL A 325 0.99 1.31 18.75
N THR A 326 2.03 0.99 18.00
CA THR A 326 3.10 1.94 17.65
C THR A 326 3.05 2.28 16.15
N ASP A 327 3.13 3.57 15.82
CA ASP A 327 3.32 4.02 14.44
C ASP A 327 4.73 3.71 13.94
N MET A 328 4.83 3.19 12.73
CA MET A 328 6.13 2.90 12.11
C MET A 328 6.98 4.16 11.98
N GLY A 329 6.39 5.30 11.67
CA GLY A 329 7.10 6.56 11.56
C GLY A 329 7.73 7.04 12.88
N GLU A 330 7.14 6.71 14.03
CA GLU A 330 7.76 7.01 15.33
C GLU A 330 9.01 6.17 15.57
N ILE A 331 9.00 4.89 15.14
CA ILE A 331 10.19 4.02 15.17
C ILE A 331 11.28 4.59 14.26
N LEU A 332 10.92 5.01 13.05
CA LEU A 332 11.86 5.60 12.09
C LEU A 332 12.50 6.90 12.57
N LEU A 333 11.76 7.68 13.36
CA LEU A 333 12.27 8.92 13.97
C LEU A 333 12.99 8.71 15.32
N GLY A 334 13.11 7.44 15.79
CA GLY A 334 13.72 7.11 17.08
C GLY A 334 12.92 7.56 18.29
N LYS A 335 11.62 7.86 18.13
CA LYS A 335 10.71 8.25 19.23
C LYS A 335 10.11 7.04 19.95
N ALA A 336 10.00 5.92 19.26
CA ALA A 336 9.54 4.65 19.80
C ALA A 336 10.55 3.53 19.48
N PRO A 337 10.65 2.50 20.32
CA PRO A 337 11.54 1.38 20.05
C PRO A 337 10.99 0.47 18.95
N GLY A 338 11.86 0.02 18.04
CA GLY A 338 11.56 -1.07 17.12
C GLY A 338 11.60 -2.44 17.80
N ARG A 339 12.25 -3.44 17.17
CA ARG A 339 12.54 -4.75 17.80
C ARG A 339 13.46 -4.55 19.00
N GLN A 340 13.11 -5.10 20.15
CA GLN A 340 13.86 -4.98 21.40
C GLN A 340 14.57 -6.29 21.78
N SER A 341 14.07 -7.43 21.30
CA SER A 341 14.69 -8.73 21.52
C SER A 341 14.54 -9.64 20.31
N ASP A 342 15.36 -10.69 20.26
CA ASP A 342 15.28 -11.71 19.21
C ASP A 342 14.00 -12.55 19.29
N ASP A 343 13.33 -12.55 20.44
CA ASP A 343 12.07 -13.27 20.65
C ASP A 343 10.83 -12.43 20.39
N ASP A 344 10.96 -11.11 20.17
CA ASP A 344 9.81 -10.24 19.90
C ASP A 344 9.04 -10.75 18.68
N ILE A 345 7.76 -11.00 18.85
CA ILE A 345 6.83 -11.28 17.75
C ILE A 345 6.18 -9.97 17.35
N ILE A 346 6.31 -9.61 16.09
CA ILE A 346 5.84 -8.31 15.57
C ILE A 346 4.73 -8.51 14.57
N ILE A 347 3.62 -7.80 14.77
CA ILE A 347 2.52 -7.73 13.80
C ILE A 347 2.49 -6.33 13.24
N TYR A 348 2.78 -6.20 11.95
CA TYR A 348 2.80 -4.93 11.24
C TYR A 348 1.62 -4.83 10.27
N SER A 349 0.67 -3.96 10.60
CA SER A 349 -0.48 -3.67 9.75
C SER A 349 -0.13 -2.61 8.70
N VAL A 350 -0.57 -2.85 7.47
CA VAL A 350 -0.36 -1.94 6.35
C VAL A 350 -1.70 -1.67 5.67
N GLY A 351 -2.21 -0.47 5.82
CA GLY A 351 -3.49 -0.04 5.24
C GLY A 351 -3.34 0.54 3.83
N GLY A 352 -2.21 1.16 3.56
CA GLY A 352 -1.91 1.87 2.32
C GLY A 352 -2.61 3.23 2.25
N MET A 353 -1.92 4.24 1.75
CA MET A 353 -2.40 5.62 1.78
C MET A 353 -2.17 6.35 0.46
N PRO A 354 -3.02 7.35 0.11
CA PRO A 354 -2.85 8.13 -1.12
C PRO A 354 -1.52 8.87 -1.22
N VAL A 355 -0.96 9.33 -0.10
CA VAL A 355 0.36 10.01 -0.07
C VAL A 355 1.48 9.14 -0.63
N GLU A 356 1.42 7.82 -0.45
CA GLU A 356 2.41 6.86 -0.95
C GLU A 356 2.41 6.81 -2.49
N ASP A 357 1.21 6.81 -3.09
CA ASP A 357 1.05 6.82 -4.55
C ASP A 357 1.56 8.15 -5.15
N VAL A 358 1.25 9.28 -4.49
CA VAL A 358 1.71 10.62 -4.91
C VAL A 358 3.23 10.74 -4.77
N ALA A 359 3.79 10.26 -3.66
CA ALA A 359 5.24 10.32 -3.41
C ALA A 359 6.02 9.52 -4.45
N TRP A 360 5.71 8.22 -4.62
CA TRP A 360 6.42 7.37 -5.59
C TRP A 360 6.20 7.85 -7.02
N GLY A 361 4.95 8.20 -7.37
CA GLY A 361 4.64 8.81 -8.67
C GLY A 361 5.43 10.08 -8.94
N SER A 362 5.66 10.93 -7.93
CA SER A 362 6.43 12.18 -8.08
C SER A 362 7.91 11.93 -8.38
N ILE A 363 8.50 10.88 -7.82
CA ILE A 363 9.88 10.45 -8.12
C ILE A 363 9.98 9.97 -9.56
N CYS A 364 9.07 9.08 -9.99
CA CYS A 364 9.01 8.60 -11.36
C CYS A 364 8.81 9.75 -12.36
N TYR A 365 7.93 10.69 -12.06
CA TYR A 365 7.72 11.90 -12.87
C TYR A 365 8.99 12.72 -13.04
N ARG A 366 9.75 12.98 -11.97
CA ARG A 366 11.00 13.73 -12.04
C ARG A 366 12.04 13.00 -12.88
N LYS A 367 12.19 11.68 -12.69
CA LYS A 367 13.06 10.85 -13.52
C LYS A 367 12.65 10.88 -15.00
N ALA A 368 11.35 10.83 -15.29
CA ALA A 368 10.84 10.94 -16.66
C ALA A 368 11.19 12.27 -17.31
N LEU A 369 11.08 13.39 -16.56
CA LEU A 369 11.50 14.72 -17.03
C LEU A 369 13.00 14.77 -17.34
N GLU A 370 13.85 14.23 -16.46
CA GLU A 370 15.30 14.17 -16.65
C GLU A 370 15.68 13.34 -17.89
N MET A 371 14.94 12.27 -18.17
CA MET A 371 15.15 11.40 -19.34
C MET A 371 14.50 11.95 -20.61
N GLY A 372 13.64 12.95 -20.52
CA GLY A 372 12.90 13.50 -21.66
C GLY A 372 11.90 12.50 -22.27
N ILE A 373 11.32 11.59 -21.46
CA ILE A 373 10.33 10.61 -21.91
C ILE A 373 8.92 11.03 -21.57
N GLY A 374 7.92 10.36 -22.19
CA GLY A 374 6.50 10.68 -22.05
C GLY A 374 5.98 11.58 -23.16
N VAL A 375 4.67 11.78 -23.17
CA VAL A 375 3.97 12.60 -24.15
C VAL A 375 3.49 13.90 -23.50
N LYS A 376 3.96 15.02 -24.04
CA LYS A 376 3.47 16.33 -23.59
C LYS A 376 2.08 16.58 -24.14
N LEU A 377 1.11 16.75 -23.26
CA LEU A 377 -0.26 17.06 -23.56
C LEU A 377 -0.53 18.54 -23.27
N HIS A 378 -1.40 19.14 -24.10
CA HIS A 378 -1.77 20.54 -24.03
C HIS A 378 -3.19 20.67 -23.48
N LEU A 379 -3.37 21.48 -22.43
CA LEU A 379 -4.68 21.75 -21.86
C LEU A 379 -5.30 23.02 -22.47
N TRP A 380 -4.56 24.16 -22.45
CA TRP A 380 -4.92 25.42 -23.10
C TRP A 380 -3.72 26.37 -23.20
N ASP A 381 -3.78 27.32 -24.13
CA ASP A 381 -2.89 28.48 -24.16
C ASP A 381 -3.40 29.60 -23.25
N VAL A 382 -4.70 29.89 -23.35
CA VAL A 382 -5.43 30.85 -22.51
C VAL A 382 -6.79 30.23 -22.16
N PRO A 383 -7.18 30.16 -20.89
CA PRO A 383 -8.49 29.65 -20.53
C PRO A 383 -9.60 30.58 -21.05
N THR A 384 -10.70 29.99 -21.57
CA THR A 384 -11.79 30.75 -22.21
C THR A 384 -12.57 31.59 -21.21
N LEU A 385 -12.70 31.11 -19.97
CA LEU A 385 -13.46 31.76 -18.90
C LEU A 385 -12.56 31.93 -17.65
N ALA A 386 -11.63 32.85 -17.71
CA ALA A 386 -10.72 33.19 -16.59
C ALA A 386 -10.79 34.68 -16.27
#